data_70c6916915d33e68645bf276335ef622
#
_entry.id   70c6916915d33e68645bf276335ef622
#
_cell.length_a   1.000
_cell.length_b   1.000
_cell.length_c   1.000
_cell.angle_alpha   90.00
_cell.angle_beta   90.00
_cell.angle_gamma   90.00
#
_symmetry.space_group_name_H-M   'P 1'
#
loop_
_entity.id
_entity.type
_entity.pdbx_description
1 polymer ?
#
loop_
_entity_poly.entity_id
_entity_poly.type
_entity_poly.pdbx_seq_one_letter_code
_entity_poly.pdbx_strand_id
1 'polypeptide(L)'
;MAPSASNRTASSWHFAVRDDRRLENQPAGDNLDLLRYAGQGVHPMVSPAGCQRGLFLALEFFVNDGQQVGRTELTWRRWGRIAGPLCALAVYFLFQPSISAFSVPAGASQRSAGSPASSITAPQQHAERTRVTAALAVWIAVWWITEAVPLPVTALLPLVLFPGFGVVRFQTVAQEYANKYIFLFMGGFMLAIAMQRWNLHRRIALLTVLSVGTSPRQLVAGFMLATAFLSMWISNTATTVMMLPIGLSLIELFQQKTDLSGSARLEQSFGVCLMLGIAYAASIGGMATLVGTPPNALLAGYLHQRGILIGFAEWMFFALPLAVVLLIITWFLLTRILFALPAVDVSTAAGLIRAEWKKLGPMSRPEWLVLSVFMATAAAWILRKPLANWEVLSGHVPLLARVDDTWIALLAAISLFLIPSDLKRGPFLLDWEAASALPWGVLLLFGGGLSLAAVMEESQLARWIGSQFAEMGDLPVFWIVAAVALTVIFFTEITSNLATVSALLPVLFAVARGGDLDPLWLLVPAALAASCAFMLPVATPPNAIVFGSGHIRMGAMVRTGLWLNVVAAVLIPLFVYFCAQHFLPFQQSNSP
;
A
#
# COMPACT_ATOMS: atom_id res chain seq x y z
N MET A 1 26.44 63.13 -24.21
CA MET A 1 26.40 62.62 -25.59
C MET A 1 25.74 61.27 -25.58
N ALA A 2 24.50 61.22 -26.01
CA ALA A 2 23.80 59.99 -26.39
C ALA A 2 24.23 59.62 -27.82
N PRO A 3 24.04 58.37 -28.31
CA PRO A 3 22.72 57.89 -28.74
C PRO A 3 22.50 56.39 -28.39
N SER A 4 21.36 55.98 -28.34
CA SER A 4 20.16 55.61 -29.08
C SER A 4 19.83 54.13 -29.01
N ALA A 5 18.61 53.94 -28.66
CA ALA A 5 17.69 52.83 -28.73
C ALA A 5 17.93 51.67 -29.73
N SER A 6 17.56 50.45 -29.34
CA SER A 6 16.82 49.57 -30.25
C SER A 6 15.97 48.53 -29.45
N ASN A 7 14.70 48.53 -29.74
CA ASN A 7 13.63 47.56 -29.43
C ASN A 7 14.01 46.12 -29.74
N ARG A 8 13.64 45.14 -28.86
CA ARG A 8 13.16 43.81 -29.29
C ARG A 8 12.06 43.32 -28.38
N THR A 9 10.88 43.51 -28.84
CA THR A 9 9.68 42.65 -28.94
C THR A 9 9.56 41.46 -28.01
N ALA A 10 8.53 41.54 -27.15
CA ALA A 10 7.89 40.46 -26.43
C ALA A 10 7.22 39.48 -27.42
N SER A 11 7.55 38.23 -27.37
CA SER A 11 6.84 37.15 -28.07
C SER A 11 5.70 36.62 -27.19
N SER A 12 4.48 37.00 -27.59
CA SER A 12 3.22 36.46 -27.13
C SER A 12 3.04 35.00 -27.57
N TRP A 13 2.79 34.10 -26.62
CA TRP A 13 2.34 32.75 -26.92
C TRP A 13 0.84 32.77 -27.18
N HIS A 14 0.43 32.61 -28.44
CA HIS A 14 -0.94 32.31 -28.82
C HIS A 14 -1.20 30.80 -28.73
N PHE A 15 -2.08 30.41 -27.84
CA PHE A 15 -2.71 29.08 -27.86
C PHE A 15 -3.74 29.07 -29.01
N ALA A 16 -3.46 28.28 -30.05
CA ALA A 16 -4.45 27.98 -31.08
C ALA A 16 -5.35 26.83 -30.60
N VAL A 17 -6.57 27.18 -30.24
CA VAL A 17 -7.66 26.22 -30.07
C VAL A 17 -8.11 25.79 -31.46
N ARG A 18 -7.87 24.53 -31.80
CA ARG A 18 -8.38 23.89 -33.03
C ARG A 18 -9.82 23.40 -32.75
N ASP A 19 -10.76 24.00 -33.46
CA ASP A 19 -12.19 23.68 -33.47
C ASP A 19 -12.39 22.41 -34.33
N ASP A 20 -12.58 21.26 -33.72
CA ASP A 20 -12.91 19.98 -34.37
C ASP A 20 -14.42 19.73 -34.40
N ARG A 21 -15.15 20.60 -35.07
CA ARG A 21 -16.53 20.32 -35.48
C ARG A 21 -16.60 20.09 -36.99
N ARG A 22 -16.20 18.93 -37.46
CA ARG A 22 -16.64 18.35 -38.76
C ARG A 22 -16.07 16.95 -38.89
N LEU A 23 -16.79 15.93 -38.44
CA LEU A 23 -16.75 14.53 -38.91
C LEU A 23 -17.91 13.74 -38.25
N GLU A 24 -19.13 14.18 -38.52
CA GLU A 24 -20.29 13.28 -38.46
C GLU A 24 -20.73 13.00 -39.90
N ASN A 25 -20.93 11.74 -40.21
CA ASN A 25 -21.44 11.09 -41.45
C ASN A 25 -20.39 10.54 -42.44
N GLN A 26 -19.92 9.31 -42.17
CA GLN A 26 -19.73 8.33 -43.24
C GLN A 26 -20.01 6.91 -42.71
N PRO A 27 -20.61 6.01 -43.52
CA PRO A 27 -21.09 4.70 -43.11
C PRO A 27 -19.97 3.65 -43.05
N ALA A 28 -20.18 2.63 -42.18
CA ALA A 28 -19.33 1.46 -42.01
C ALA A 28 -19.15 0.67 -43.30
N GLY A 29 -17.93 0.50 -43.75
CA GLY A 29 -17.52 -0.36 -44.86
C GLY A 29 -16.03 -0.70 -44.76
N ASP A 30 -15.77 -2.00 -44.61
CA ASP A 30 -14.55 -2.75 -44.93
C ASP A 30 -13.18 -2.23 -44.46
N ASN A 31 -12.81 -2.64 -43.23
CA ASN A 31 -11.41 -2.62 -42.73
C ASN A 31 -10.73 -4.01 -42.86
N LEU A 32 -10.52 -4.49 -44.12
CA LEU A 32 -9.77 -5.72 -44.40
C LEU A 32 -8.45 -5.50 -45.15
N ASP A 33 -8.04 -4.26 -45.41
CA ASP A 33 -6.83 -3.96 -46.19
C ASP A 33 -5.62 -3.42 -45.42
N LEU A 34 -5.65 -3.37 -44.08
CA LEU A 34 -4.49 -2.90 -43.25
C LEU A 34 -3.53 -4.03 -42.83
N LEU A 35 -3.75 -5.29 -43.25
CA LEU A 35 -2.87 -6.42 -42.91
C LEU A 35 -1.89 -6.83 -44.03
N ARG A 36 -1.80 -6.09 -45.14
CA ARG A 36 -0.90 -6.42 -46.26
C ARG A 36 0.40 -5.62 -46.41
N TYR A 37 0.72 -4.75 -45.48
CA TYR A 37 1.96 -3.93 -45.55
C TYR A 37 2.97 -4.14 -44.42
N ALA A 38 3.02 -5.31 -43.80
CA ALA A 38 4.01 -5.66 -42.77
C ALA A 38 4.99 -6.73 -43.23
N GLY A 39 5.67 -6.49 -44.33
CA GLY A 39 6.63 -7.44 -44.88
C GLY A 39 7.81 -6.77 -45.62
N GLN A 40 8.57 -5.90 -44.99
CA GLN A 40 9.95 -5.59 -45.38
C GLN A 40 10.70 -4.93 -44.22
N GLY A 41 11.85 -5.50 -43.89
CA GLY A 41 12.69 -5.29 -42.75
C GLY A 41 13.07 -3.85 -42.40
N VAL A 42 12.76 -3.48 -41.19
CA VAL A 42 13.45 -2.40 -40.46
C VAL A 42 13.62 -2.88 -39.03
N HIS A 43 14.85 -2.94 -38.55
CA HIS A 43 15.17 -3.21 -37.16
C HIS A 43 14.49 -2.16 -36.26
N PRO A 44 13.64 -2.52 -35.29
CA PRO A 44 13.15 -1.55 -34.34
C PRO A 44 14.14 -1.39 -33.19
N MET A 45 14.77 -0.24 -33.10
CA MET A 45 15.25 0.27 -31.82
C MET A 45 14.02 0.42 -30.92
N VAL A 46 13.90 -0.42 -29.89
CA VAL A 46 12.85 -0.35 -28.89
C VAL A 46 13.11 0.89 -28.02
N SER A 47 12.39 1.95 -28.32
CA SER A 47 12.33 3.16 -27.49
C SER A 47 11.57 2.84 -26.18
N PRO A 48 11.96 3.42 -25.03
CA PRO A 48 11.25 3.27 -23.75
C PRO A 48 9.76 3.68 -23.78
N ALA A 49 9.36 4.47 -24.77
CA ALA A 49 7.96 4.86 -25.00
C ALA A 49 7.01 3.70 -25.38
N GLY A 50 7.54 2.57 -25.85
CA GLY A 50 6.72 1.40 -26.20
C GLY A 50 6.11 0.68 -24.99
N CYS A 51 6.82 0.69 -23.85
CA CYS A 51 6.33 0.05 -22.62
C CYS A 51 5.22 0.87 -21.94
N GLN A 52 5.27 2.20 -22.03
CA GLN A 52 4.20 3.08 -21.52
C GLN A 52 2.94 3.02 -22.38
N ARG A 53 3.05 2.88 -23.70
CA ARG A 53 1.88 2.69 -24.57
C ARG A 53 1.18 1.35 -24.33
N GLY A 54 1.91 0.27 -24.07
CA GLY A 54 1.33 -1.02 -23.71
C GLY A 54 0.56 -0.96 -22.38
N LEU A 55 1.08 -0.24 -21.39
CA LEU A 55 0.41 -0.01 -20.12
C LEU A 55 -0.82 0.90 -20.26
N PHE A 56 -0.73 1.93 -21.11
CA PHE A 56 -1.84 2.85 -21.40
C PHE A 56 -2.97 2.14 -22.19
N LEU A 57 -2.63 1.31 -23.18
CA LEU A 57 -3.59 0.50 -23.92
C LEU A 57 -4.22 -0.61 -23.05
N ALA A 58 -3.47 -1.21 -22.12
CA ALA A 58 -4.01 -2.12 -21.13
C ALA A 58 -4.98 -1.39 -20.18
N LEU A 59 -4.66 -0.16 -19.75
CA LEU A 59 -5.56 0.68 -18.95
C LEU A 59 -6.78 1.16 -19.74
N GLU A 60 -6.66 1.49 -21.03
CA GLU A 60 -7.81 1.83 -21.89
C GLU A 60 -8.69 0.62 -22.21
N PHE A 61 -8.11 -0.58 -22.34
CA PHE A 61 -8.89 -1.82 -22.47
C PHE A 61 -9.67 -2.13 -21.19
N PHE A 62 -9.08 -1.86 -20.01
CA PHE A 62 -9.76 -1.94 -18.72
C PHE A 62 -10.91 -0.93 -18.57
N VAL A 63 -10.82 0.23 -19.22
CA VAL A 63 -11.86 1.26 -19.19
C VAL A 63 -13.05 0.90 -20.09
N ASN A 64 -12.86 0.17 -21.20
CA ASN A 64 -13.91 -0.09 -22.17
C ASN A 64 -14.73 -1.37 -21.91
N ASP A 65 -14.16 -2.45 -21.34
CA ASP A 65 -14.92 -3.67 -20.99
C ASP A 65 -15.65 -3.55 -19.63
N GLY A 66 -15.35 -2.51 -18.86
CA GLY A 66 -15.99 -2.19 -17.59
C GLY A 66 -17.42 -1.63 -17.66
N GLN A 67 -18.09 -1.59 -18.81
CA GLN A 67 -19.38 -0.90 -18.94
C GLN A 67 -20.57 -1.52 -18.16
N GLN A 68 -20.48 -2.76 -17.70
CA GLN A 68 -21.51 -3.32 -16.80
C GLN A 68 -21.14 -3.23 -15.32
N VAL A 69 -19.86 -3.33 -14.95
CA VAL A 69 -19.37 -3.07 -13.58
C VAL A 69 -19.44 -1.57 -13.28
N GLY A 70 -19.15 -0.72 -14.27
CA GLY A 70 -19.11 0.72 -14.12
C GLY A 70 -20.42 1.41 -13.74
N ARG A 71 -21.59 0.82 -13.99
CA ARG A 71 -22.88 1.46 -13.61
C ARG A 71 -23.17 1.38 -12.13
N THR A 72 -22.87 0.27 -11.48
CA THR A 72 -23.06 0.09 -10.03
C THR A 72 -22.00 0.85 -9.23
N GLU A 73 -20.73 0.86 -9.66
CA GLU A 73 -19.68 1.68 -9.04
C GLU A 73 -19.93 3.18 -9.15
N LEU A 74 -20.38 3.66 -10.32
CA LEU A 74 -20.73 5.07 -10.50
C LEU A 74 -21.89 5.51 -9.60
N THR A 75 -22.87 4.64 -9.36
CA THR A 75 -23.98 4.94 -8.45
C THR A 75 -23.51 4.99 -6.99
N TRP A 76 -22.68 4.03 -6.54
CA TRP A 76 -22.15 3.99 -5.19
C TRP A 76 -21.30 5.22 -4.85
N ARG A 77 -20.38 5.59 -5.74
CA ARG A 77 -19.54 6.80 -5.58
C ARG A 77 -20.39 8.09 -5.56
N ARG A 78 -21.43 8.18 -6.39
CA ARG A 78 -22.36 9.33 -6.37
C ARG A 78 -23.11 9.44 -5.04
N TRP A 79 -23.61 8.32 -4.52
CA TRP A 79 -24.25 8.30 -3.21
C TRP A 79 -23.27 8.63 -2.09
N GLY A 80 -22.04 8.17 -2.14
CA GLY A 80 -21.01 8.51 -1.17
C GLY A 80 -20.74 10.01 -1.04
N ARG A 81 -20.77 10.76 -2.17
CA ARG A 81 -20.58 12.22 -2.15
C ARG A 81 -21.62 12.95 -1.32
N ILE A 82 -22.84 12.47 -1.31
CA ILE A 82 -23.95 13.05 -0.55
C ILE A 82 -24.00 12.42 0.85
N ALA A 83 -23.79 11.14 0.96
CA ALA A 83 -23.85 10.40 2.23
C ALA A 83 -22.83 10.93 3.25
N GLY A 84 -21.60 11.23 2.84
CA GLY A 84 -20.57 11.75 3.75
C GLY A 84 -21.01 13.01 4.51
N PRO A 85 -21.33 14.11 3.81
CA PRO A 85 -21.86 15.33 4.46
C PRO A 85 -23.14 15.10 5.25
N LEU A 86 -24.08 14.26 4.76
CA LEU A 86 -25.31 13.97 5.47
C LEU A 86 -25.07 13.18 6.77
N CYS A 87 -24.19 12.16 6.73
CA CYS A 87 -23.78 11.44 7.94
C CYS A 87 -23.08 12.37 8.92
N ALA A 88 -22.24 13.28 8.45
CA ALA A 88 -21.61 14.29 9.30
C ALA A 88 -22.65 15.19 9.99
N LEU A 89 -23.63 15.68 9.26
CA LEU A 89 -24.73 16.47 9.82
C LEU A 89 -25.53 15.64 10.85
N ALA A 90 -25.86 14.40 10.52
CA ALA A 90 -26.56 13.51 11.44
C ALA A 90 -25.74 13.32 12.74
N VAL A 91 -24.45 13.04 12.63
CA VAL A 91 -23.56 12.91 13.79
C VAL A 91 -23.49 14.22 14.56
N TYR A 92 -23.35 15.36 13.88
CA TYR A 92 -23.31 16.67 14.55
C TYR A 92 -24.56 16.93 15.39
N PHE A 93 -25.75 16.61 14.92
CA PHE A 93 -27.00 16.85 15.66
C PHE A 93 -27.32 15.77 16.71
N LEU A 94 -26.98 14.50 16.44
CA LEU A 94 -27.32 13.38 17.32
C LEU A 94 -26.27 13.13 18.40
N PHE A 95 -24.99 13.40 18.07
CA PHE A 95 -23.89 13.16 18.98
C PHE A 95 -23.74 14.30 19.99
N GLN A 96 -24.04 14.01 21.23
CA GLN A 96 -23.90 14.95 22.35
C GLN A 96 -22.99 14.34 23.41
N PRO A 97 -21.65 14.60 23.31
CA PRO A 97 -20.72 14.09 24.32
C PRO A 97 -21.07 14.69 25.68
N SER A 98 -21.20 13.86 26.71
CA SER A 98 -21.52 14.31 28.07
C SER A 98 -20.42 15.23 28.60
N ILE A 99 -20.80 16.39 29.09
CA ILE A 99 -19.85 17.43 29.63
C ILE A 99 -19.06 16.85 30.81
N SER A 100 -19.64 15.91 31.57
CA SER A 100 -18.96 15.20 32.66
C SER A 100 -17.71 14.44 32.25
N ALA A 101 -17.62 13.98 31.00
CA ALA A 101 -16.43 13.31 30.48
C ALA A 101 -15.20 14.25 30.33
N PHE A 102 -15.42 15.58 30.37
CA PHE A 102 -14.39 16.61 30.22
C PHE A 102 -14.10 17.37 31.52
N SER A 103 -14.73 17.02 32.64
CA SER A 103 -14.49 17.64 33.94
C SER A 103 -13.12 17.20 34.48
N VAL A 104 -12.22 18.17 34.68
CA VAL A 104 -10.96 17.96 35.39
C VAL A 104 -11.31 17.63 36.87
N PRO A 105 -10.69 16.61 37.48
CA PRO A 105 -10.86 16.37 38.92
C PRO A 105 -10.59 17.65 39.70
N ALA A 106 -11.44 17.97 40.67
CA ALA A 106 -11.53 19.25 41.36
C ALA A 106 -10.28 19.68 42.19
N GLY A 107 -9.11 19.07 41.96
CA GLY A 107 -7.86 19.33 42.66
C GLY A 107 -6.83 20.22 41.96
N ALA A 108 -7.03 20.58 40.66
CA ALA A 108 -5.98 21.19 39.85
C ALA A 108 -6.21 22.67 39.42
N SER A 109 -7.33 23.28 39.80
CA SER A 109 -7.65 24.64 39.34
C SER A 109 -7.73 25.66 40.49
N GLN A 110 -6.57 26.07 40.99
CA GLN A 110 -6.44 27.35 41.67
C GLN A 110 -5.18 28.04 41.12
N ARG A 111 -5.33 28.87 40.09
CA ARG A 111 -4.53 30.07 39.77
C ARG A 111 -4.78 30.53 38.34
N SER A 112 -5.76 31.42 38.19
CA SER A 112 -5.71 32.66 37.38
C SER A 112 -7.14 33.18 37.19
N ALA A 113 -7.60 33.95 38.19
CA ALA A 113 -8.76 34.81 38.04
C ALA A 113 -8.27 36.12 37.43
N GLY A 114 -8.72 36.46 36.22
CA GLY A 114 -8.43 37.77 35.65
C GLY A 114 -8.57 37.85 34.12
N SER A 115 -9.77 37.61 33.60
CA SER A 115 -10.22 38.26 32.35
C SER A 115 -11.72 37.99 32.15
N PRO A 116 -12.53 39.00 31.82
CA PRO A 116 -13.96 38.81 31.66
C PRO A 116 -14.34 38.29 30.27
N ALA A 117 -15.21 37.30 30.30
CA ALA A 117 -16.25 37.02 29.34
C ALA A 117 -15.92 36.50 27.93
N SER A 118 -16.01 35.23 27.78
CA SER A 118 -16.94 34.62 26.82
C SER A 118 -17.77 33.59 27.58
N SER A 119 -19.09 33.60 27.39
CA SER A 119 -20.09 32.88 28.17
C SER A 119 -20.11 31.34 28.00
N ILE A 120 -19.07 30.76 27.43
CA ILE A 120 -18.93 29.32 27.23
C ILE A 120 -17.82 28.80 28.16
N THR A 121 -18.16 27.90 29.07
CA THR A 121 -17.19 27.27 29.98
C THR A 121 -16.19 26.39 29.20
N ALA A 122 -14.95 26.26 29.66
CA ALA A 122 -13.94 25.42 29.01
C ALA A 122 -14.42 23.99 28.70
N PRO A 123 -15.18 23.29 29.56
CA PRO A 123 -15.76 21.98 29.24
C PRO A 123 -16.76 22.00 28.07
N GLN A 124 -17.54 23.08 27.91
CA GLN A 124 -18.47 23.22 26.79
C GLN A 124 -17.74 23.43 25.45
N GLN A 125 -16.64 24.17 25.45
CA GLN A 125 -15.79 24.34 24.26
C GLN A 125 -15.15 23.02 23.84
N HIS A 126 -14.71 22.18 24.78
CA HIS A 126 -14.20 20.84 24.50
C HIS A 126 -15.27 19.93 23.94
N ALA A 127 -16.48 19.93 24.51
CA ALA A 127 -17.60 19.12 24.02
C ALA A 127 -17.98 19.51 22.57
N GLU A 128 -18.00 20.80 22.24
CA GLU A 128 -18.31 21.26 20.88
C GLU A 128 -17.20 20.89 19.88
N ARG A 129 -15.93 21.05 20.23
CA ARG A 129 -14.79 20.59 19.40
C ARG A 129 -14.85 19.09 19.15
N THR A 130 -15.13 18.28 20.18
CA THR A 130 -15.28 16.82 20.05
C THR A 130 -16.41 16.47 19.11
N ARG A 131 -17.56 17.15 19.22
CA ARG A 131 -18.74 16.95 18.38
C ARG A 131 -18.45 17.27 16.91
N VAL A 132 -17.86 18.43 16.63
CA VAL A 132 -17.45 18.81 15.28
C VAL A 132 -16.43 17.82 14.72
N THR A 133 -15.44 17.43 15.52
CA THR A 133 -14.42 16.45 15.09
C THR A 133 -15.07 15.11 14.73
N ALA A 134 -15.99 14.61 15.53
CA ALA A 134 -16.70 13.35 15.25
C ALA A 134 -17.47 13.42 13.93
N ALA A 135 -18.19 14.52 13.70
CA ALA A 135 -18.92 14.74 12.46
C ALA A 135 -17.99 14.75 11.23
N LEU A 136 -16.89 15.51 11.29
CA LEU A 136 -15.94 15.62 10.19
C LEU A 136 -15.15 14.30 9.98
N ALA A 137 -14.81 13.58 11.05
CA ALA A 137 -14.18 12.27 10.99
C ALA A 137 -15.07 11.24 10.26
N VAL A 138 -16.37 11.24 10.58
CA VAL A 138 -17.35 10.40 9.88
C VAL A 138 -17.46 10.76 8.40
N TRP A 139 -17.47 12.05 8.06
CA TRP A 139 -17.46 12.48 6.65
C TRP A 139 -16.25 11.91 5.90
N ILE A 140 -15.05 12.11 6.44
CA ILE A 140 -13.80 11.63 5.85
C ILE A 140 -13.82 10.11 5.73
N ALA A 141 -14.23 9.40 6.79
CA ALA A 141 -14.33 7.94 6.80
C ALA A 141 -15.31 7.41 5.74
N VAL A 142 -16.51 8.00 5.64
CA VAL A 142 -17.50 7.62 4.61
C VAL A 142 -16.93 7.84 3.20
N TRP A 143 -16.22 8.94 2.96
CA TRP A 143 -15.62 9.19 1.65
C TRP A 143 -14.43 8.27 1.35
N TRP A 144 -13.67 7.83 2.36
CA TRP A 144 -12.64 6.80 2.16
C TRP A 144 -13.24 5.43 1.87
N ILE A 145 -14.32 5.06 2.57
CA ILE A 145 -14.99 3.76 2.40
C ILE A 145 -15.69 3.68 1.04
N THR A 146 -16.38 4.74 0.65
CA THR A 146 -17.17 4.77 -0.61
C THR A 146 -16.36 5.18 -1.83
N GLU A 147 -15.10 5.59 -1.65
CA GLU A 147 -14.29 6.23 -2.70
C GLU A 147 -15.07 7.30 -3.48
N ALA A 148 -15.88 8.09 -2.75
CA ALA A 148 -16.77 9.12 -3.30
C ALA A 148 -16.04 10.12 -4.22
N VAL A 149 -14.77 10.39 -3.87
CA VAL A 149 -13.75 11.07 -4.67
C VAL A 149 -12.45 10.26 -4.56
N PRO A 150 -11.45 10.48 -5.42
CA PRO A 150 -10.16 9.78 -5.30
C PRO A 150 -9.59 9.88 -3.89
N LEU A 151 -9.08 8.77 -3.33
CA LEU A 151 -8.58 8.69 -1.95
C LEU A 151 -7.61 9.83 -1.57
N PRO A 152 -6.65 10.23 -2.45
CA PRO A 152 -5.77 11.36 -2.15
C PRO A 152 -6.50 12.71 -1.97
N VAL A 153 -7.62 12.91 -2.67
CA VAL A 153 -8.43 14.12 -2.55
C VAL A 153 -9.15 14.14 -1.20
N THR A 154 -9.72 13.00 -0.78
CA THR A 154 -10.30 12.86 0.56
C THR A 154 -9.24 13.11 1.63
N ALA A 155 -8.01 12.66 1.40
CA ALA A 155 -6.90 12.87 2.32
C ALA A 155 -6.49 14.34 2.49
N LEU A 156 -6.90 15.26 1.63
CA LEU A 156 -6.69 16.71 1.79
C LEU A 156 -7.79 17.38 2.63
N LEU A 157 -8.93 16.72 2.86
CA LEU A 157 -10.02 17.29 3.65
C LEU A 157 -9.62 17.72 5.06
N PRO A 158 -8.79 16.98 5.80
CA PRO A 158 -8.33 17.43 7.11
C PRO A 158 -7.71 18.82 7.12
N LEU A 159 -6.92 19.18 6.08
CA LEU A 159 -6.29 20.49 5.94
C LEU A 159 -7.29 21.63 5.79
N VAL A 160 -8.47 21.34 5.23
CA VAL A 160 -9.50 22.35 4.96
C VAL A 160 -10.54 22.38 6.07
N LEU A 161 -11.07 21.19 6.44
CA LEU A 161 -12.23 21.09 7.31
C LEU A 161 -11.88 21.44 8.77
N PHE A 162 -10.86 20.82 9.34
CA PHE A 162 -10.57 21.03 10.76
C PHE A 162 -10.16 22.47 11.11
N PRO A 163 -9.27 23.13 10.35
CA PRO A 163 -9.01 24.57 10.57
C PRO A 163 -10.21 25.45 10.22
N GLY A 164 -10.93 25.13 9.12
CA GLY A 164 -12.09 25.91 8.67
C GLY A 164 -13.22 25.93 9.68
N PHE A 165 -13.45 24.85 10.41
CA PHE A 165 -14.42 24.76 11.51
C PHE A 165 -13.83 25.13 12.88
N GLY A 166 -12.60 25.65 12.94
CA GLY A 166 -11.97 26.14 14.17
C GLY A 166 -11.64 25.04 15.20
N VAL A 167 -11.55 23.78 14.76
CA VAL A 167 -11.21 22.65 15.65
C VAL A 167 -9.76 22.74 16.11
N VAL A 168 -8.84 22.89 15.15
CA VAL A 168 -7.39 23.00 15.38
C VAL A 168 -6.77 24.01 14.44
N ARG A 169 -5.51 24.40 14.69
CA ARG A 169 -4.76 25.27 13.77
C ARG A 169 -4.33 24.51 12.53
N PHE A 170 -4.24 25.21 11.38
CA PHE A 170 -3.75 24.64 10.12
C PHE A 170 -2.40 23.92 10.28
N GLN A 171 -1.48 24.50 11.07
CA GLN A 171 -0.16 23.93 11.30
C GLN A 171 -0.21 22.56 11.96
N THR A 172 -1.11 22.34 12.91
CA THR A 172 -1.30 21.03 13.58
C THR A 172 -1.64 19.94 12.57
N VAL A 173 -2.45 20.28 11.57
CA VAL A 173 -2.84 19.32 10.53
C VAL A 173 -1.74 19.15 9.49
N ALA A 174 -1.14 20.27 9.05
CA ALA A 174 -0.18 20.27 7.96
C ALA A 174 1.15 19.55 8.30
N GLN A 175 1.62 19.63 9.54
CA GLN A 175 2.85 18.97 9.98
C GLN A 175 2.80 17.45 9.83
N GLU A 176 1.61 16.84 9.86
CA GLU A 176 1.42 15.41 9.74
C GLU A 176 1.70 14.88 8.32
N TYR A 177 1.60 15.75 7.31
CA TYR A 177 2.00 15.43 5.93
C TYR A 177 3.52 15.44 5.74
N ALA A 178 4.27 15.92 6.71
CA ALA A 178 5.73 15.88 6.76
C ALA A 178 6.26 14.85 7.79
N ASN A 179 5.45 13.85 8.14
CA ASN A 179 5.87 12.79 9.06
C ASN A 179 7.04 11.98 8.47
N LYS A 180 8.03 11.64 9.30
CA LYS A 180 9.24 10.95 8.85
C LYS A 180 8.98 9.61 8.15
N TYR A 181 7.93 8.88 8.50
CA TYR A 181 7.58 7.61 7.85
C TYR A 181 7.05 7.79 6.42
N ILE A 182 6.50 8.97 6.09
CA ILE A 182 6.16 9.34 4.71
C ILE A 182 7.45 9.42 3.88
N PHE A 183 8.51 10.01 4.42
CA PHE A 183 9.81 10.10 3.75
C PHE A 183 10.54 8.76 3.71
N LEU A 184 10.41 7.91 4.74
CA LEU A 184 10.89 6.53 4.71
C LEU A 184 10.28 5.78 3.50
N PHE A 185 8.97 5.88 3.37
CA PHE A 185 8.23 5.21 2.31
C PHE A 185 8.57 5.78 0.92
N MET A 186 8.71 7.10 0.83
CA MET A 186 9.15 7.79 -0.40
C MET A 186 10.54 7.32 -0.85
N GLY A 187 11.51 7.22 0.07
CA GLY A 187 12.85 6.71 -0.23
C GLY A 187 12.83 5.24 -0.68
N GLY A 188 12.03 4.40 -0.01
CA GLY A 188 11.82 3.01 -0.40
C GLY A 188 11.22 2.88 -1.81
N PHE A 189 10.23 3.70 -2.15
CA PHE A 189 9.66 3.73 -3.50
C PHE A 189 10.67 4.18 -4.56
N MET A 190 11.50 5.17 -4.29
CA MET A 190 12.56 5.60 -5.23
C MET A 190 13.54 4.47 -5.51
N LEU A 191 13.94 3.72 -4.47
CA LEU A 191 14.79 2.54 -4.62
C LEU A 191 14.08 1.45 -5.47
N ALA A 192 12.80 1.21 -5.23
CA ALA A 192 11.99 0.27 -6.01
C ALA A 192 11.88 0.69 -7.50
N ILE A 193 11.68 1.98 -7.77
CA ILE A 193 11.64 2.51 -9.14
C ILE A 193 12.98 2.30 -9.86
N ALA A 194 14.11 2.52 -9.17
CA ALA A 194 15.43 2.24 -9.74
C ALA A 194 15.61 0.75 -10.07
N MET A 195 15.17 -0.16 -9.18
CA MET A 195 15.19 -1.60 -9.44
C MET A 195 14.34 -1.97 -10.66
N GLN A 196 13.18 -1.30 -10.84
CA GLN A 196 12.31 -1.51 -12.00
C GLN A 196 12.94 -0.95 -13.28
N ARG A 197 13.46 0.24 -13.25
CA ARG A 197 14.08 0.91 -14.40
C ARG A 197 15.19 0.07 -15.03
N TRP A 198 16.01 -0.58 -14.21
CA TRP A 198 17.15 -1.37 -14.65
C TRP A 198 16.87 -2.88 -14.72
N ASN A 199 15.61 -3.32 -14.69
CA ASN A 199 15.17 -4.72 -14.78
C ASN A 199 15.78 -5.68 -13.74
N LEU A 200 16.36 -5.18 -12.66
CA LEU A 200 16.92 -6.00 -11.58
C LEU A 200 15.86 -6.91 -10.95
N HIS A 201 14.66 -6.38 -10.73
CA HIS A 201 13.50 -7.11 -10.20
C HIS A 201 13.13 -8.32 -11.08
N ARG A 202 13.17 -8.17 -12.43
CA ARG A 202 12.87 -9.25 -13.38
C ARG A 202 13.92 -10.37 -13.29
N ARG A 203 15.19 -9.97 -13.13
CA ARG A 203 16.29 -10.93 -12.96
C ARG A 203 16.14 -11.73 -11.68
N ILE A 204 15.84 -11.08 -10.55
CA ILE A 204 15.60 -11.73 -9.26
C ILE A 204 14.40 -12.70 -9.38
N ALA A 205 13.29 -12.28 -10.00
CA ALA A 205 12.12 -13.12 -10.19
C ALA A 205 12.44 -14.41 -10.97
N LEU A 206 13.07 -14.28 -12.14
CA LEU A 206 13.40 -15.43 -12.98
C LEU A 206 14.38 -16.39 -12.30
N LEU A 207 15.38 -15.85 -11.60
CA LEU A 207 16.33 -16.66 -10.83
C LEU A 207 15.62 -17.47 -9.73
N THR A 208 14.73 -16.84 -8.98
CA THR A 208 13.95 -17.51 -7.93
C THR A 208 13.07 -18.61 -8.50
N VAL A 209 12.34 -18.36 -9.59
CA VAL A 209 11.51 -19.38 -10.22
C VAL A 209 12.35 -20.56 -10.73
N LEU A 210 13.50 -20.31 -11.36
CA LEU A 210 14.41 -21.36 -11.84
C LEU A 210 14.99 -22.23 -10.72
N SER A 211 15.16 -21.67 -9.52
CA SER A 211 15.78 -22.39 -8.38
C SER A 211 14.83 -23.39 -7.69
N VAL A 212 13.49 -23.21 -7.84
CA VAL A 212 12.50 -24.03 -7.10
C VAL A 212 12.17 -25.35 -7.81
N GLY A 213 12.14 -25.36 -9.15
CA GLY A 213 11.89 -26.56 -9.94
C GLY A 213 10.84 -26.40 -11.03
N THR A 214 10.52 -27.50 -11.72
CA THR A 214 9.77 -27.50 -12.99
C THR A 214 8.40 -28.17 -12.95
N SER A 215 8.06 -28.86 -11.84
CA SER A 215 6.69 -29.42 -11.73
C SER A 215 5.66 -28.30 -11.52
N PRO A 216 4.37 -28.47 -11.91
CA PRO A 216 3.35 -27.44 -11.78
C PRO A 216 3.26 -26.83 -10.38
N ARG A 217 3.38 -27.65 -9.35
CA ARG A 217 3.38 -27.20 -7.94
C ARG A 217 4.61 -26.39 -7.59
N GLN A 218 5.78 -26.80 -8.09
CA GLN A 218 7.04 -26.07 -7.88
C GLN A 218 7.05 -24.75 -8.66
N LEU A 219 6.49 -24.70 -9.86
CA LEU A 219 6.35 -23.46 -10.61
C LEU A 219 5.48 -22.46 -9.85
N VAL A 220 4.32 -22.89 -9.35
CA VAL A 220 3.47 -22.02 -8.50
C VAL A 220 4.25 -21.57 -7.26
N ALA A 221 4.97 -22.47 -6.57
CA ALA A 221 5.80 -22.09 -5.43
C ALA A 221 6.90 -21.09 -5.79
N GLY A 222 7.59 -21.29 -6.90
CA GLY A 222 8.64 -20.38 -7.40
C GLY A 222 8.10 -19.00 -7.73
N PHE A 223 6.94 -18.94 -8.42
CA PHE A 223 6.27 -17.65 -8.69
C PHE A 223 5.80 -16.98 -7.41
N MET A 224 5.18 -17.71 -6.49
CA MET A 224 4.75 -17.14 -5.20
C MET A 224 5.93 -16.65 -4.38
N LEU A 225 7.02 -17.41 -4.30
CA LEU A 225 8.22 -17.01 -3.56
C LEU A 225 8.88 -15.76 -4.19
N ALA A 226 9.03 -15.74 -5.52
CA ALA A 226 9.56 -14.59 -6.25
C ALA A 226 8.70 -13.34 -6.04
N THR A 227 7.38 -13.50 -6.16
CA THR A 227 6.42 -12.40 -5.98
C THR A 227 6.44 -11.89 -4.55
N ALA A 228 6.39 -12.77 -3.56
CA ALA A 228 6.43 -12.37 -2.15
C ALA A 228 7.74 -11.65 -1.80
N PHE A 229 8.89 -12.19 -2.22
CA PHE A 229 10.19 -11.56 -1.98
C PHE A 229 10.29 -10.16 -2.60
N LEU A 230 9.86 -10.00 -3.86
CA LEU A 230 9.87 -8.68 -4.50
C LEU A 230 8.89 -7.72 -3.84
N SER A 231 7.72 -8.20 -3.44
CA SER A 231 6.69 -7.38 -2.82
C SER A 231 7.05 -6.89 -1.41
N MET A 232 8.06 -7.46 -0.78
CA MET A 232 8.65 -6.90 0.45
C MET A 232 9.29 -5.52 0.22
N TRP A 233 9.73 -5.22 -1.00
CA TRP A 233 10.54 -4.05 -1.33
C TRP A 233 9.90 -3.13 -2.37
N ILE A 234 9.02 -3.69 -3.19
CA ILE A 234 8.32 -3.02 -4.28
C ILE A 234 6.82 -3.12 -4.00
N SER A 235 6.02 -2.15 -4.43
CA SER A 235 4.57 -2.22 -4.20
C SER A 235 3.94 -3.49 -4.77
N ASN A 236 2.93 -4.02 -4.07
CA ASN A 236 2.19 -5.23 -4.45
C ASN A 236 1.66 -5.14 -5.90
N THR A 237 1.16 -3.96 -6.28
CA THR A 237 0.65 -3.67 -7.64
C THR A 237 1.74 -3.83 -8.70
N ALA A 238 2.88 -3.16 -8.51
CA ALA A 238 3.98 -3.20 -9.47
C ALA A 238 4.57 -4.61 -9.60
N THR A 239 4.68 -5.34 -8.49
CA THR A 239 5.15 -6.73 -8.48
C THR A 239 4.18 -7.63 -9.26
N THR A 240 2.87 -7.48 -9.06
CA THR A 240 1.85 -8.28 -9.75
C THR A 240 1.82 -8.00 -11.25
N VAL A 241 1.84 -6.72 -11.66
CA VAL A 241 1.89 -6.31 -13.07
C VAL A 241 3.10 -6.92 -13.79
N MET A 242 4.23 -7.00 -13.11
CA MET A 242 5.45 -7.57 -13.68
C MET A 242 5.40 -9.09 -13.77
N MET A 243 4.87 -9.78 -12.77
CA MET A 243 4.80 -11.25 -12.74
C MET A 243 3.72 -11.81 -13.67
N LEU A 244 2.67 -11.02 -13.94
CA LEU A 244 1.55 -11.43 -14.77
C LEU A 244 1.97 -11.87 -16.19
N PRO A 245 2.72 -11.10 -17.01
CA PRO A 245 3.09 -11.52 -18.36
C PRO A 245 3.94 -12.80 -18.38
N ILE A 246 4.82 -12.97 -17.38
CA ILE A 246 5.64 -14.19 -17.24
C ILE A 246 4.74 -15.38 -16.92
N GLY A 247 3.76 -15.20 -16.03
CA GLY A 247 2.78 -16.22 -15.68
C GLY A 247 1.89 -16.59 -16.86
N LEU A 248 1.40 -15.61 -17.63
CA LEU A 248 0.58 -15.84 -18.83
C LEU A 248 1.32 -16.62 -19.91
N SER A 249 2.57 -16.24 -20.20
CA SER A 249 3.40 -17.00 -21.16
C SER A 249 3.60 -18.45 -20.74
N LEU A 250 3.65 -18.72 -19.44
CA LEU A 250 3.75 -20.07 -18.92
C LEU A 250 2.42 -20.85 -19.06
N ILE A 251 1.28 -20.19 -18.84
CA ILE A 251 -0.05 -20.77 -19.03
C ILE A 251 -0.26 -21.14 -20.49
N GLU A 252 0.04 -20.24 -21.43
CA GLU A 252 -0.05 -20.48 -22.87
C GLU A 252 0.79 -21.69 -23.31
N LEU A 253 2.01 -21.81 -22.79
CA LEU A 253 2.86 -22.97 -23.07
C LEU A 253 2.24 -24.27 -22.54
N PHE A 254 1.58 -24.21 -21.40
CA PHE A 254 0.89 -25.34 -20.80
C PHE A 254 -0.30 -25.77 -21.67
N GLN A 255 -1.05 -24.82 -22.22
CA GLN A 255 -2.17 -25.00 -23.12
C GLN A 255 -1.77 -25.75 -24.38
N GLN A 256 -0.76 -25.31 -25.09
CA GLN A 256 -0.27 -25.91 -26.31
C GLN A 256 0.11 -27.40 -26.18
N LYS A 257 0.53 -27.82 -24.98
CA LYS A 257 0.90 -29.22 -24.72
C LYS A 257 -0.26 -30.11 -24.29
N THR A 258 -1.23 -29.52 -23.60
CA THR A 258 -2.34 -30.25 -23.00
C THR A 258 -3.44 -30.53 -24.05
N ASP A 259 -3.56 -29.71 -25.09
CA ASP A 259 -4.43 -29.96 -26.26
C ASP A 259 -4.14 -31.32 -26.92
N LEU A 260 -2.89 -31.78 -26.78
CA LEU A 260 -2.48 -33.12 -27.28
C LEU A 260 -2.91 -34.28 -26.34
N SER A 261 -3.31 -34.00 -25.08
CA SER A 261 -3.58 -35.00 -24.05
C SER A 261 -5.01 -34.96 -23.44
N GLY A 262 -5.89 -34.07 -23.89
CA GLY A 262 -7.30 -34.04 -23.47
C GLY A 262 -7.58 -33.56 -22.04
N SER A 263 -6.67 -32.84 -21.39
CA SER A 263 -6.77 -32.46 -19.97
C SER A 263 -7.13 -30.98 -19.75
N ALA A 264 -8.11 -30.44 -20.45
CA ALA A 264 -8.57 -29.04 -20.34
C ALA A 264 -8.87 -28.59 -18.88
N ARG A 265 -9.31 -29.50 -18.01
CA ARG A 265 -9.56 -29.22 -16.59
C ARG A 265 -8.29 -28.95 -15.80
N LEU A 266 -7.20 -29.64 -16.11
CA LEU A 266 -5.90 -29.47 -15.47
C LEU A 266 -5.30 -28.10 -15.81
N GLU A 267 -5.39 -27.74 -17.07
CA GLU A 267 -4.94 -26.48 -17.63
C GLU A 267 -5.64 -25.30 -16.96
N GLN A 268 -6.97 -25.32 -16.91
CA GLN A 268 -7.75 -24.30 -16.24
C GLN A 268 -7.38 -24.20 -14.75
N SER A 269 -7.18 -25.34 -14.08
CA SER A 269 -6.78 -25.37 -12.66
C SER A 269 -5.39 -24.78 -12.44
N PHE A 270 -4.41 -25.06 -13.32
CA PHE A 270 -3.07 -24.50 -13.23
C PHE A 270 -3.07 -22.98 -13.44
N GLY A 271 -3.75 -22.49 -14.48
CA GLY A 271 -3.85 -21.07 -14.78
C GLY A 271 -4.46 -20.27 -13.62
N VAL A 272 -5.60 -20.73 -13.07
CA VAL A 272 -6.25 -20.12 -11.90
C VAL A 272 -5.31 -20.14 -10.69
N CYS A 273 -4.68 -21.30 -10.41
CA CYS A 273 -3.78 -21.46 -9.28
C CYS A 273 -2.57 -20.53 -9.34
N LEU A 274 -1.94 -20.40 -10.53
CA LEU A 274 -0.79 -19.54 -10.74
C LEU A 274 -1.16 -18.07 -10.61
N MET A 275 -2.26 -17.63 -11.22
CA MET A 275 -2.71 -16.23 -11.15
C MET A 275 -3.08 -15.81 -9.74
N LEU A 276 -3.89 -16.61 -9.03
CA LEU A 276 -4.21 -16.37 -7.62
C LEU A 276 -2.96 -16.42 -6.73
N GLY A 277 -2.05 -17.37 -7.00
CA GLY A 277 -0.77 -17.47 -6.30
C GLY A 277 0.06 -16.19 -6.40
N ILE A 278 0.13 -15.56 -7.58
CA ILE A 278 0.83 -14.28 -7.79
C ILE A 278 0.16 -13.17 -6.97
N ALA A 279 -1.17 -13.00 -7.07
CA ALA A 279 -1.85 -11.91 -6.37
C ALA A 279 -1.75 -12.03 -4.84
N TYR A 280 -1.99 -13.22 -4.33
CA TYR A 280 -1.95 -13.47 -2.87
C TYR A 280 -0.53 -13.38 -2.32
N ALA A 281 0.46 -13.91 -3.06
CA ALA A 281 1.85 -13.78 -2.67
C ALA A 281 2.35 -12.32 -2.66
N ALA A 282 1.83 -11.45 -3.54
CA ALA A 282 2.13 -10.03 -3.52
C ALA A 282 1.62 -9.37 -2.23
N SER A 283 0.38 -9.62 -1.84
CA SER A 283 -0.21 -9.08 -0.61
C SER A 283 0.47 -9.63 0.65
N ILE A 284 0.73 -10.94 0.70
CA ILE A 284 1.40 -11.60 1.83
C ILE A 284 2.86 -11.13 1.97
N GLY A 285 3.60 -11.05 0.86
CA GLY A 285 4.98 -10.55 0.88
C GLY A 285 5.08 -9.11 1.35
N GLY A 286 4.16 -8.25 0.89
CA GLY A 286 4.13 -6.84 1.28
C GLY A 286 4.00 -6.61 2.78
N MET A 287 3.31 -7.47 3.53
CA MET A 287 3.16 -7.31 4.98
C MET A 287 4.47 -7.56 5.75
N ALA A 288 5.47 -8.21 5.15
CA ALA A 288 6.70 -8.61 5.85
C ALA A 288 7.63 -7.44 6.19
N THR A 289 7.53 -6.28 5.53
CA THR A 289 8.37 -5.10 5.82
C THR A 289 7.55 -3.83 5.96
N LEU A 290 8.16 -2.78 6.52
CA LEU A 290 7.49 -1.48 6.65
C LEU A 290 7.21 -0.82 5.29
N VAL A 291 8.05 -1.04 4.28
CA VAL A 291 7.92 -0.42 2.95
C VAL A 291 7.16 -1.27 1.95
N GLY A 292 6.90 -2.55 2.25
CA GLY A 292 6.21 -3.48 1.34
C GLY A 292 4.74 -3.13 1.12
N THR A 293 4.04 -2.68 2.17
CA THR A 293 2.64 -2.29 2.07
C THR A 293 2.32 -1.03 2.89
N PRO A 294 1.47 -0.12 2.36
CA PRO A 294 1.12 1.14 3.01
C PRO A 294 0.58 1.03 4.45
N PRO A 295 -0.28 0.07 4.81
CA PRO A 295 -0.76 -0.10 6.19
C PRO A 295 0.32 -0.18 7.24
N ASN A 296 1.44 -0.87 6.96
CA ASN A 296 2.54 -1.06 7.91
C ASN A 296 3.26 0.27 8.23
N ALA A 297 3.56 1.06 7.19
CA ALA A 297 4.21 2.34 7.36
C ALA A 297 3.30 3.36 8.04
N LEU A 298 1.99 3.34 7.74
CA LEU A 298 1.01 4.19 8.42
C LEU A 298 0.92 3.83 9.91
N LEU A 299 0.87 2.54 10.25
CA LEU A 299 0.90 2.08 11.65
C LEU A 299 2.16 2.60 12.36
N ALA A 300 3.35 2.42 11.75
CA ALA A 300 4.60 2.88 12.35
C ALA A 300 4.62 4.40 12.53
N GLY A 301 4.12 5.17 11.55
CA GLY A 301 3.97 6.63 11.65
C GLY A 301 3.00 7.05 12.76
N TYR A 302 1.87 6.36 12.86
CA TYR A 302 0.86 6.58 13.89
C TYR A 302 1.39 6.34 15.31
N LEU A 303 2.09 5.23 15.50
CA LEU A 303 2.70 4.86 16.80
C LEU A 303 3.84 5.81 17.18
N HIS A 304 4.63 6.25 16.20
CA HIS A 304 5.70 7.21 16.42
C HIS A 304 5.20 8.53 17.02
N GLN A 305 4.06 9.07 16.57
CA GLN A 305 3.44 10.27 17.17
C GLN A 305 3.15 10.12 18.67
N ARG A 306 3.04 8.87 19.14
CA ARG A 306 2.73 8.49 20.53
C ARG A 306 3.92 7.98 21.32
N GLY A 307 5.13 8.20 20.79
CA GLY A 307 6.37 7.79 21.42
C GLY A 307 6.71 6.30 21.31
N ILE A 308 5.89 5.51 20.59
CA ILE A 308 6.15 4.09 20.35
C ILE A 308 6.92 3.94 19.03
N LEU A 309 8.16 3.46 19.13
CA LEU A 309 9.06 3.35 17.99
C LEU A 309 9.13 1.91 17.50
N ILE A 310 8.66 1.66 16.27
CA ILE A 310 8.87 0.40 15.58
C ILE A 310 9.84 0.65 14.42
N GLY A 311 11.03 0.06 14.50
CA GLY A 311 12.04 0.14 13.45
C GLY A 311 11.78 -0.87 12.33
N PHE A 312 12.47 -0.66 11.19
CA PHE A 312 12.36 -1.53 10.02
C PHE A 312 12.69 -2.99 10.33
N ALA A 313 13.81 -3.24 11.00
CA ALA A 313 14.25 -4.58 11.36
C ALA A 313 13.28 -5.25 12.36
N GLU A 314 12.80 -4.53 13.37
CA GLU A 314 11.86 -5.07 14.37
C GLU A 314 10.57 -5.53 13.72
N TRP A 315 9.99 -4.68 12.85
CA TRP A 315 8.82 -5.07 12.09
C TRP A 315 9.10 -6.28 11.20
N MET A 316 10.21 -6.27 10.48
CA MET A 316 10.56 -7.36 9.57
C MET A 316 10.75 -8.69 10.32
N PHE A 317 11.49 -8.70 11.43
CA PHE A 317 11.69 -9.93 12.22
C PHE A 317 10.39 -10.45 12.84
N PHE A 318 9.45 -9.55 13.14
CA PHE A 318 8.12 -9.93 13.60
C PHE A 318 7.23 -10.42 12.46
N ALA A 319 7.07 -9.65 11.38
CA ALA A 319 6.05 -9.92 10.37
C ALA A 319 6.48 -10.95 9.31
N LEU A 320 7.80 -11.08 9.03
CA LEU A 320 8.32 -12.03 8.04
C LEU A 320 7.99 -13.50 8.38
N PRO A 321 8.15 -14.00 9.62
CA PRO A 321 7.76 -15.37 9.97
C PRO A 321 6.28 -15.63 9.71
N LEU A 322 5.40 -14.69 10.06
CA LEU A 322 3.97 -14.79 9.77
C LEU A 322 3.70 -14.85 8.26
N ALA A 323 4.34 -13.97 7.48
CA ALA A 323 4.20 -13.95 6.03
C ALA A 323 4.67 -15.27 5.40
N VAL A 324 5.78 -15.83 5.86
CA VAL A 324 6.30 -17.13 5.38
C VAL A 324 5.31 -18.25 5.69
N VAL A 325 4.80 -18.33 6.92
CA VAL A 325 3.82 -19.35 7.30
C VAL A 325 2.54 -19.21 6.46
N LEU A 326 2.02 -18.00 6.32
CA LEU A 326 0.82 -17.74 5.51
C LEU A 326 1.07 -18.06 4.02
N LEU A 327 2.24 -17.76 3.48
CA LEU A 327 2.62 -18.09 2.11
C LEU A 327 2.67 -19.61 1.86
N ILE A 328 3.23 -20.37 2.80
CA ILE A 328 3.28 -21.83 2.74
C ILE A 328 1.88 -22.42 2.79
N ILE A 329 1.04 -21.95 3.72
CA ILE A 329 -0.36 -22.39 3.84
C ILE A 329 -1.12 -22.05 2.55
N THR A 330 -0.94 -20.86 2.00
CA THR A 330 -1.56 -20.42 0.75
C THR A 330 -1.16 -21.32 -0.41
N TRP A 331 0.14 -21.61 -0.57
CA TRP A 331 0.63 -22.52 -1.58
C TRP A 331 0.03 -23.93 -1.42
N PHE A 332 -0.01 -24.45 -0.20
CA PHE A 332 -0.58 -25.77 0.09
C PHE A 332 -2.06 -25.83 -0.22
N LEU A 333 -2.84 -24.83 0.22
CA LEU A 333 -4.27 -24.70 -0.08
C LEU A 333 -4.53 -24.65 -1.59
N LEU A 334 -3.81 -23.80 -2.31
CA LEU A 334 -3.98 -23.64 -3.76
C LEU A 334 -3.62 -24.93 -4.51
N THR A 335 -2.47 -25.54 -4.23
CA THR A 335 -1.91 -26.60 -5.09
C THR A 335 -2.33 -28.01 -4.69
N ARG A 336 -2.84 -28.22 -3.47
CA ARG A 336 -3.17 -29.55 -2.94
C ARG A 336 -4.65 -29.72 -2.62
N ILE A 337 -5.32 -28.68 -2.12
CA ILE A 337 -6.70 -28.78 -1.64
C ILE A 337 -7.68 -28.24 -2.68
N LEU A 338 -7.50 -27.00 -3.12
CA LEU A 338 -8.50 -26.32 -3.93
C LEU A 338 -8.39 -26.70 -5.42
N PHE A 339 -7.18 -26.77 -5.97
CA PHE A 339 -6.96 -27.06 -7.38
C PHE A 339 -6.26 -28.40 -7.66
N ALA A 340 -5.71 -29.06 -6.61
CA ALA A 340 -5.14 -30.41 -6.66
C ALA A 340 -4.23 -30.67 -7.87
N LEU A 341 -3.23 -29.81 -8.09
CA LEU A 341 -2.33 -29.90 -9.23
C LEU A 341 -1.51 -31.22 -9.18
N PRO A 342 -1.41 -31.96 -10.30
CA PRO A 342 -0.61 -33.17 -10.36
C PRO A 342 0.90 -32.88 -10.30
N ALA A 343 1.69 -33.88 -9.98
CA ALA A 343 3.14 -33.82 -10.02
C ALA A 343 3.69 -34.29 -11.39
N VAL A 344 3.23 -33.67 -12.47
CA VAL A 344 3.73 -33.97 -13.83
C VAL A 344 4.96 -33.12 -14.10
N ASP A 345 6.00 -33.71 -14.70
CA ASP A 345 7.18 -32.95 -15.10
C ASP A 345 6.92 -32.16 -16.37
N VAL A 346 7.17 -30.83 -16.30
CA VAL A 346 7.03 -29.91 -17.42
C VAL A 346 8.40 -29.31 -17.74
N SER A 347 9.32 -30.16 -18.17
CA SER A 347 10.71 -29.76 -18.52
C SER A 347 10.77 -28.59 -19.54
N THR A 348 9.73 -28.45 -20.38
CA THR A 348 9.59 -27.34 -21.35
C THR A 348 9.34 -25.98 -20.68
N ALA A 349 8.69 -25.95 -19.51
CA ALA A 349 8.50 -24.71 -18.75
C ALA A 349 9.83 -24.12 -18.31
N ALA A 350 10.77 -24.98 -17.89
CA ALA A 350 12.14 -24.54 -17.59
C ALA A 350 12.84 -23.98 -18.83
N GLY A 351 12.55 -24.51 -20.01
CA GLY A 351 13.05 -23.99 -21.29
C GLY A 351 12.60 -22.55 -21.56
N LEU A 352 11.31 -22.25 -21.36
CA LEU A 352 10.76 -20.92 -21.51
C LEU A 352 11.40 -19.92 -20.52
N ILE A 353 11.42 -20.29 -19.24
CA ILE A 353 11.98 -19.42 -18.19
C ILE A 353 13.49 -19.18 -18.43
N ARG A 354 14.22 -20.22 -18.87
CA ARG A 354 15.62 -20.08 -19.29
C ARG A 354 15.78 -19.21 -20.54
N ALA A 355 14.85 -19.26 -21.49
CA ALA A 355 14.86 -18.39 -22.65
C ALA A 355 14.65 -16.91 -22.25
N GLU A 356 13.70 -16.65 -21.34
CA GLU A 356 13.49 -15.30 -20.78
C GLU A 356 14.73 -14.83 -19.98
N TRP A 357 15.36 -15.71 -19.22
CA TRP A 357 16.62 -15.42 -18.55
C TRP A 357 17.75 -15.09 -19.52
N LYS A 358 17.88 -15.86 -20.59
CA LYS A 358 18.89 -15.61 -21.64
C LYS A 358 18.66 -14.28 -22.36
N LYS A 359 17.42 -13.85 -22.56
CA LYS A 359 17.09 -12.53 -23.15
C LYS A 359 17.61 -11.36 -22.32
N LEU A 360 17.72 -11.52 -21.00
CA LEU A 360 18.28 -10.49 -20.13
C LEU A 360 19.80 -10.31 -20.32
N GLY A 361 20.49 -11.31 -20.87
CA GLY A 361 21.93 -11.27 -21.05
C GLY A 361 22.73 -11.24 -19.73
N PRO A 362 24.02 -10.91 -19.78
CA PRO A 362 24.84 -10.71 -18.58
C PRO A 362 24.33 -9.50 -17.77
N MET A 363 24.62 -9.52 -16.49
CA MET A 363 24.22 -8.44 -15.59
C MET A 363 24.94 -7.15 -15.96
N SER A 364 24.19 -6.12 -16.30
CA SER A 364 24.70 -4.82 -16.70
C SER A 364 25.29 -4.05 -15.51
N ARG A 365 26.16 -3.07 -15.79
CA ARG A 365 26.73 -2.21 -14.75
C ARG A 365 25.66 -1.47 -13.92
N PRO A 366 24.61 -0.86 -14.49
CA PRO A 366 23.55 -0.25 -13.71
C PRO A 366 22.82 -1.24 -12.81
N GLU A 367 22.56 -2.49 -13.27
CA GLU A 367 21.95 -3.53 -12.43
C GLU A 367 22.81 -3.82 -11.20
N TRP A 368 24.15 -3.96 -11.37
CA TRP A 368 25.08 -4.16 -10.26
C TRP A 368 25.10 -2.99 -9.28
N LEU A 369 25.09 -1.76 -9.78
CA LEU A 369 25.10 -0.55 -8.95
C LEU A 369 23.79 -0.42 -8.15
N VAL A 370 22.63 -0.64 -8.79
CA VAL A 370 21.33 -0.63 -8.09
C VAL A 370 21.26 -1.77 -7.07
N LEU A 371 21.74 -2.96 -7.41
CA LEU A 371 21.81 -4.08 -6.46
C LEU A 371 22.69 -3.73 -5.26
N SER A 372 23.85 -3.07 -5.50
CA SER A 372 24.76 -2.67 -4.42
C SER A 372 24.12 -1.65 -3.48
N VAL A 373 23.44 -0.62 -4.03
CA VAL A 373 22.70 0.37 -3.24
C VAL A 373 21.58 -0.31 -2.46
N PHE A 374 20.81 -1.20 -3.09
CA PHE A 374 19.75 -1.94 -2.45
C PHE A 374 20.27 -2.81 -1.29
N MET A 375 21.32 -3.60 -1.53
CA MET A 375 21.91 -4.47 -0.50
C MET A 375 22.51 -3.67 0.65
N ALA A 376 23.17 -2.54 0.36
CA ALA A 376 23.69 -1.64 1.38
C ALA A 376 22.57 -1.03 2.22
N THR A 377 21.46 -0.63 1.60
CA THR A 377 20.28 -0.08 2.29
C THR A 377 19.63 -1.13 3.18
N ALA A 378 19.39 -2.33 2.66
CA ALA A 378 18.80 -3.43 3.42
C ALA A 378 19.70 -3.83 4.61
N ALA A 379 21.01 -3.96 4.38
CA ALA A 379 21.98 -4.24 5.43
C ALA A 379 22.01 -3.12 6.49
N ALA A 380 21.98 -1.85 6.06
CA ALA A 380 21.93 -0.72 6.98
C ALA A 380 20.68 -0.74 7.86
N TRP A 381 19.49 -1.01 7.29
CA TRP A 381 18.25 -1.14 8.07
C TRP A 381 18.31 -2.27 9.10
N ILE A 382 18.87 -3.44 8.73
CA ILE A 382 18.95 -4.60 9.61
C ILE A 382 20.01 -4.40 10.70
N LEU A 383 21.19 -3.87 10.33
CA LEU A 383 22.35 -3.78 11.20
C LEU A 383 22.40 -2.50 12.04
N ARG A 384 21.57 -1.48 11.75
CA ARG A 384 21.60 -0.18 12.41
C ARG A 384 21.57 -0.29 13.94
N LYS A 385 20.57 -0.99 14.49
CA LYS A 385 20.44 -1.12 15.95
C LYS A 385 21.59 -1.93 16.58
N PRO A 386 21.96 -3.11 16.06
CA PRO A 386 23.16 -3.82 16.52
C PRO A 386 24.43 -2.96 16.51
N LEU A 387 24.65 -2.18 15.42
CA LEU A 387 25.84 -1.34 15.31
C LEU A 387 25.80 -0.13 16.26
N ALA A 388 24.63 0.49 16.43
CA ALA A 388 24.45 1.60 17.36
C ALA A 388 24.62 1.19 18.83
N ASN A 389 24.27 -0.04 19.17
CA ASN A 389 24.40 -0.61 20.51
C ASN A 389 25.80 -1.20 20.79
N TRP A 390 26.67 -1.27 19.78
CA TRP A 390 28.04 -1.76 19.97
C TRP A 390 28.90 -0.61 20.52
N GLU A 391 29.18 -0.65 21.83
CA GLU A 391 29.85 0.42 22.60
C GLU A 391 31.18 0.89 21.97
N VAL A 392 32.00 -0.05 21.48
CA VAL A 392 33.27 0.29 20.83
C VAL A 392 33.05 1.13 19.57
N LEU A 393 32.05 0.79 18.75
CA LEU A 393 31.80 1.45 17.49
C LEU A 393 31.03 2.77 17.70
N SER A 394 30.04 2.79 18.58
CA SER A 394 29.25 3.99 18.88
C SER A 394 30.07 5.11 19.53
N GLY A 395 31.08 4.74 20.34
CA GLY A 395 32.02 5.71 20.92
C GLY A 395 32.94 6.38 19.89
N HIS A 396 33.31 5.68 18.80
CA HIS A 396 34.16 6.21 17.73
C HIS A 396 33.39 6.90 16.60
N VAL A 397 32.13 6.51 16.38
CA VAL A 397 31.28 7.05 15.31
C VAL A 397 29.94 7.54 15.87
N PRO A 398 29.89 8.75 16.48
CA PRO A 398 28.69 9.30 17.09
C PRO A 398 27.51 9.46 16.11
N LEU A 399 27.79 9.46 14.79
CA LEU A 399 26.80 9.53 13.73
C LEU A 399 25.84 8.33 13.77
N LEU A 400 26.30 7.13 14.14
CA LEU A 400 25.49 5.92 14.20
C LEU A 400 24.27 6.06 15.14
N ALA A 401 24.40 6.78 16.23
CA ALA A 401 23.31 7.04 17.16
C ALA A 401 22.24 8.00 16.60
N ARG A 402 22.59 8.81 15.59
CA ARG A 402 21.69 9.81 14.98
C ARG A 402 21.00 9.31 13.71
N VAL A 403 21.55 8.25 13.09
CA VAL A 403 20.99 7.67 11.87
C VAL A 403 19.73 6.88 12.20
N ASP A 404 18.62 7.19 11.55
CA ASP A 404 17.37 6.40 11.60
C ASP A 404 17.04 5.75 10.24
N ASP A 405 15.99 4.94 10.22
CA ASP A 405 15.60 4.20 9.02
C ASP A 405 15.22 5.13 7.86
N THR A 406 14.65 6.30 8.17
CA THR A 406 14.28 7.33 7.18
C THR A 406 15.51 7.97 6.56
N TRP A 407 16.52 8.27 7.38
CA TRP A 407 17.79 8.81 6.90
C TRP A 407 18.48 7.85 5.93
N ILE A 408 18.49 6.54 6.25
CA ILE A 408 19.04 5.50 5.38
C ILE A 408 18.28 5.45 4.04
N ALA A 409 16.94 5.47 4.07
CA ALA A 409 16.10 5.45 2.88
C ALA A 409 16.35 6.65 1.96
N LEU A 410 16.40 7.86 2.54
CA LEU A 410 16.64 9.10 1.79
C LEU A 410 18.06 9.17 1.23
N LEU A 411 19.06 8.75 2.01
CA LEU A 411 20.44 8.70 1.54
C LEU A 411 20.57 7.74 0.35
N ALA A 412 19.96 6.55 0.44
CA ALA A 412 19.93 5.60 -0.66
C ALA A 412 19.24 6.20 -1.90
N ALA A 413 18.08 6.83 -1.72
CA ALA A 413 17.36 7.48 -2.80
C ALA A 413 18.21 8.59 -3.48
N ILE A 414 18.81 9.48 -2.69
CA ILE A 414 19.67 10.55 -3.20
C ILE A 414 20.89 9.98 -3.94
N SER A 415 21.51 8.91 -3.40
CA SER A 415 22.67 8.28 -4.05
C SER A 415 22.34 7.79 -5.47
N LEU A 416 21.12 7.34 -5.73
CA LEU A 416 20.68 6.90 -7.07
C LEU A 416 20.67 8.03 -8.09
N PHE A 417 20.48 9.29 -7.68
CA PHE A 417 20.56 10.47 -8.55
C PHE A 417 22.00 10.94 -8.78
N LEU A 418 22.95 10.49 -7.96
CA LEU A 418 24.36 10.89 -8.03
C LEU A 418 25.23 9.87 -8.76
N ILE A 419 24.82 8.59 -8.77
CA ILE A 419 25.59 7.51 -9.38
C ILE A 419 25.27 7.41 -10.88
N PRO A 420 26.24 7.64 -11.78
CA PRO A 420 26.03 7.50 -13.21
C PRO A 420 25.98 6.02 -13.62
N SER A 421 25.06 5.67 -14.50
CA SER A 421 24.94 4.32 -15.06
C SER A 421 26.14 3.94 -15.90
N ASP A 422 26.74 4.91 -16.62
CA ASP A 422 27.99 4.79 -17.33
C ASP A 422 28.89 5.99 -17.06
N LEU A 423 30.20 5.75 -16.87
CA LEU A 423 31.20 6.78 -16.55
C LEU A 423 31.41 7.77 -17.70
N LYS A 424 31.11 7.39 -18.93
CA LYS A 424 31.45 8.21 -20.10
C LYS A 424 30.39 9.21 -20.51
N ARG A 425 29.08 8.87 -20.47
CA ARG A 425 27.93 9.75 -20.83
C ARG A 425 26.58 9.15 -20.50
N GLY A 426 26.47 8.18 -19.58
CA GLY A 426 25.21 7.54 -19.26
C GLY A 426 24.29 8.41 -18.39
N PRO A 427 22.97 8.17 -18.42
CA PRO A 427 22.04 8.74 -17.45
C PRO A 427 22.40 8.27 -16.04
N PHE A 428 21.95 8.98 -15.01
CA PHE A 428 22.05 8.52 -13.62
C PHE A 428 21.15 7.30 -13.37
N LEU A 429 21.40 6.55 -12.29
CA LEU A 429 20.60 5.37 -11.94
C LEU A 429 19.13 5.72 -11.76
N LEU A 430 18.83 6.91 -11.26
CA LEU A 430 17.50 7.49 -11.17
C LEU A 430 17.56 8.95 -11.65
N ASP A 431 16.56 9.41 -12.40
CA ASP A 431 16.33 10.81 -12.74
C ASP A 431 14.98 11.26 -12.18
N TRP A 432 14.73 12.56 -12.23
CA TRP A 432 13.49 13.13 -11.68
C TRP A 432 12.26 12.71 -12.48
N GLU A 433 12.37 12.48 -13.77
CA GLU A 433 11.27 12.00 -14.61
C GLU A 433 10.78 10.63 -14.13
N ALA A 434 11.69 9.68 -13.91
CA ALA A 434 11.34 8.39 -13.33
C ALA A 434 10.82 8.52 -11.89
N ALA A 435 11.45 9.35 -11.06
CA ALA A 435 11.03 9.58 -9.68
C ALA A 435 9.65 10.27 -9.59
N SER A 436 9.25 11.06 -10.59
CA SER A 436 7.91 11.70 -10.61
C SER A 436 6.77 10.69 -10.69
N ALA A 437 7.05 9.44 -11.11
CA ALA A 437 6.10 8.33 -11.12
C ALA A 437 5.82 7.74 -9.72
N LEU A 438 6.37 8.33 -8.64
CA LEU A 438 6.02 7.97 -7.27
C LEU A 438 4.50 7.97 -7.04
N PRO A 439 3.98 7.03 -6.25
CA PRO A 439 2.56 7.01 -5.91
C PRO A 439 2.23 8.11 -4.87
N TRP A 440 2.27 9.38 -5.31
CA TRP A 440 2.02 10.56 -4.48
C TRP A 440 0.72 10.48 -3.69
N GLY A 441 -0.31 9.84 -4.29
CA GLY A 441 -1.59 9.63 -3.64
C GLY A 441 -1.49 8.82 -2.34
N VAL A 442 -0.60 7.85 -2.28
CA VAL A 442 -0.35 7.05 -1.06
C VAL A 442 0.30 7.92 0.02
N LEU A 443 1.28 8.75 -0.35
CA LEU A 443 1.96 9.65 0.59
C LEU A 443 1.00 10.70 1.17
N LEU A 444 0.11 11.26 0.34
CA LEU A 444 -0.94 12.17 0.80
C LEU A 444 -1.93 11.46 1.73
N LEU A 445 -2.31 10.22 1.42
CA LEU A 445 -3.25 9.45 2.25
C LEU A 445 -2.68 9.17 3.64
N PHE A 446 -1.36 8.95 3.75
CA PHE A 446 -0.69 8.87 5.06
C PHE A 446 -0.85 10.18 5.86
N GLY A 447 -0.54 11.32 5.23
CA GLY A 447 -0.68 12.62 5.87
C GLY A 447 -2.10 12.86 6.38
N GLY A 448 -3.11 12.55 5.53
CA GLY A 448 -4.52 12.66 5.91
C GLY A 448 -4.93 11.77 7.07
N GLY A 449 -4.49 10.50 7.08
CA GLY A 449 -4.76 9.56 8.17
C GLY A 449 -4.11 9.98 9.50
N LEU A 450 -2.84 10.38 9.45
CA LEU A 450 -2.11 10.88 10.62
C LEU A 450 -2.70 12.18 11.15
N SER A 451 -3.13 13.09 10.25
CA SER A 451 -3.82 14.33 10.63
C SER A 451 -5.14 14.07 11.33
N LEU A 452 -5.96 13.17 10.79
CA LEU A 452 -7.22 12.77 11.44
C LEU A 452 -6.97 12.26 12.86
N ALA A 453 -5.96 11.41 13.01
CA ALA A 453 -5.57 10.85 14.29
C ALA A 453 -5.13 11.92 15.31
N ALA A 454 -4.28 12.86 14.88
CA ALA A 454 -3.81 13.96 15.72
C ALA A 454 -4.98 14.85 16.17
N VAL A 455 -5.91 15.17 15.27
CA VAL A 455 -7.09 15.96 15.58
C VAL A 455 -8.06 15.25 16.53
N MET A 456 -8.27 13.95 16.37
CA MET A 456 -9.10 13.15 17.30
C MET A 456 -8.53 13.14 18.71
N GLU A 457 -7.21 13.20 18.86
CA GLU A 457 -6.55 13.27 20.15
C GLU A 457 -6.64 14.68 20.76
N GLU A 458 -6.31 15.73 19.99
CA GLU A 458 -6.35 17.13 20.45
C GLU A 458 -7.78 17.56 20.82
N SER A 459 -8.79 17.11 20.08
CA SER A 459 -10.21 17.37 20.35
C SER A 459 -10.81 16.52 21.48
N GLN A 460 -10.05 15.62 22.08
CA GLN A 460 -10.50 14.66 23.10
C GLN A 460 -11.52 13.60 22.61
N LEU A 461 -11.78 13.51 21.30
CA LEU A 461 -12.68 12.50 20.72
C LEU A 461 -12.17 11.07 21.02
N ALA A 462 -10.85 10.85 20.89
CA ALA A 462 -10.25 9.57 21.21
C ALA A 462 -10.49 9.16 22.68
N ARG A 463 -10.37 10.11 23.62
CA ARG A 463 -10.65 9.86 25.04
C ARG A 463 -12.13 9.51 25.28
N TRP A 464 -13.03 10.25 24.62
CA TRP A 464 -14.47 9.96 24.72
C TRP A 464 -14.80 8.56 24.19
N ILE A 465 -14.28 8.19 23.00
CA ILE A 465 -14.44 6.84 22.46
C ILE A 465 -13.92 5.81 23.46
N GLY A 466 -12.70 6.00 23.98
CA GLY A 466 -12.10 5.11 24.97
C GLY A 466 -12.99 4.89 26.21
N SER A 467 -13.59 5.97 26.72
CA SER A 467 -14.49 5.86 27.90
C SER A 467 -15.73 5.00 27.68
N GLN A 468 -16.17 4.85 26.42
CA GLN A 468 -17.31 3.96 26.09
C GLN A 468 -16.93 2.47 26.14
N PHE A 469 -15.65 2.17 26.10
CA PHE A 469 -15.11 0.80 26.10
C PHE A 469 -14.39 0.43 27.39
N ALA A 470 -14.45 1.29 28.41
CA ALA A 470 -13.80 1.06 29.71
C ALA A 470 -14.26 -0.25 30.39
N GLU A 471 -15.51 -0.67 30.14
CA GLU A 471 -16.07 -1.91 30.68
C GLU A 471 -15.64 -3.18 29.91
N MET A 472 -14.96 -3.03 28.75
CA MET A 472 -14.48 -4.18 27.97
C MET A 472 -13.25 -4.88 28.57
N GLY A 473 -12.64 -4.33 29.62
CA GLY A 473 -11.42 -4.86 30.24
C GLY A 473 -11.56 -6.27 30.82
N ASP A 474 -12.77 -6.78 31.01
CA ASP A 474 -13.02 -8.14 31.51
C ASP A 474 -12.91 -9.23 30.44
N LEU A 475 -12.81 -8.87 29.16
CA LEU A 475 -12.66 -9.83 28.07
C LEU A 475 -11.19 -10.25 27.89
N PRO A 476 -10.92 -11.55 27.74
CA PRO A 476 -9.55 -11.99 27.42
C PRO A 476 -9.02 -11.32 26.15
N VAL A 477 -7.84 -10.72 26.21
CA VAL A 477 -7.19 -9.94 25.15
C VAL A 477 -7.19 -10.69 23.81
N PHE A 478 -6.99 -12.02 23.84
CA PHE A 478 -7.01 -12.86 22.65
C PHE A 478 -8.29 -12.70 21.82
N TRP A 479 -9.47 -12.69 22.45
CA TRP A 479 -10.75 -12.59 21.75
C TRP A 479 -10.97 -11.18 21.17
N ILE A 480 -10.45 -10.14 21.83
CA ILE A 480 -10.50 -8.77 21.32
C ILE A 480 -9.62 -8.66 20.07
N VAL A 481 -8.41 -9.20 20.13
CA VAL A 481 -7.48 -9.26 18.99
C VAL A 481 -8.10 -10.05 17.82
N ALA A 482 -8.76 -11.18 18.12
CA ALA A 482 -9.42 -12.00 17.10
C ALA A 482 -10.60 -11.26 16.45
N ALA A 483 -11.41 -10.57 17.25
CA ALA A 483 -12.53 -9.77 16.75
C ALA A 483 -12.04 -8.61 15.85
N VAL A 484 -10.98 -7.91 16.24
CA VAL A 484 -10.36 -6.85 15.44
C VAL A 484 -9.84 -7.42 14.12
N ALA A 485 -9.06 -8.51 14.15
CA ALA A 485 -8.52 -9.11 12.94
C ALA A 485 -9.63 -9.57 12.00
N LEU A 486 -10.65 -10.27 12.51
CA LEU A 486 -11.79 -10.74 11.73
C LEU A 486 -12.54 -9.57 11.08
N THR A 487 -12.87 -8.55 11.87
CA THR A 487 -13.59 -7.36 11.38
C THR A 487 -12.80 -6.65 10.28
N VAL A 488 -11.51 -6.43 10.49
CA VAL A 488 -10.66 -5.72 9.52
C VAL A 488 -10.49 -6.54 8.24
N ILE A 489 -10.28 -7.87 8.30
CA ILE A 489 -10.16 -8.73 7.12
C ILE A 489 -11.40 -8.61 6.23
N PHE A 490 -12.60 -8.71 6.79
CA PHE A 490 -13.82 -8.62 5.97
C PHE A 490 -14.16 -7.20 5.55
N PHE A 491 -13.80 -6.21 6.35
CA PHE A 491 -14.00 -4.81 6.00
C PHE A 491 -13.08 -4.36 4.85
N THR A 492 -11.83 -4.80 4.83
CA THR A 492 -10.87 -4.46 3.77
C THR A 492 -11.19 -5.13 2.42
N GLU A 493 -12.05 -6.14 2.37
CA GLU A 493 -12.53 -6.73 1.10
C GLU A 493 -13.36 -5.75 0.25
N ILE A 494 -14.05 -4.81 0.91
CA ILE A 494 -14.91 -3.84 0.24
C ILE A 494 -14.33 -2.42 0.25
N THR A 495 -13.17 -2.24 0.88
CA THR A 495 -12.50 -0.94 1.03
C THR A 495 -11.01 -1.08 0.73
N SER A 496 -10.32 0.03 0.44
CA SER A 496 -8.86 0.03 0.30
C SER A 496 -8.17 -0.28 1.63
N ASN A 497 -7.15 -1.16 1.61
CA ASN A 497 -6.35 -1.53 2.80
C ASN A 497 -5.87 -0.30 3.57
N LEU A 498 -5.34 0.71 2.86
CA LEU A 498 -4.81 1.91 3.47
C LEU A 498 -5.92 2.80 4.04
N ALA A 499 -7.05 2.94 3.34
CA ALA A 499 -8.21 3.69 3.83
C ALA A 499 -8.79 3.04 5.10
N THR A 500 -8.89 1.71 5.12
CA THR A 500 -9.33 0.94 6.29
C THR A 500 -8.47 1.24 7.51
N VAL A 501 -7.15 1.13 7.36
CA VAL A 501 -6.22 1.37 8.47
C VAL A 501 -6.25 2.84 8.89
N SER A 502 -6.28 3.79 7.94
CA SER A 502 -6.35 5.22 8.24
C SER A 502 -7.56 5.60 9.08
N ALA A 503 -8.71 4.98 8.80
CA ALA A 503 -9.94 5.23 9.54
C ALA A 503 -9.97 4.52 10.90
N LEU A 504 -9.45 3.31 10.98
CA LEU A 504 -9.59 2.47 12.17
C LEU A 504 -8.50 2.67 13.23
N LEU A 505 -7.25 3.00 12.86
CA LEU A 505 -6.17 3.15 13.84
C LEU A 505 -6.50 4.13 14.98
N PRO A 506 -7.06 5.34 14.73
CA PRO A 506 -7.39 6.25 15.83
C PRO A 506 -8.46 5.69 16.76
N VAL A 507 -9.45 5.00 16.20
CA VAL A 507 -10.53 4.38 16.95
C VAL A 507 -10.01 3.22 17.80
N LEU A 508 -9.25 2.31 17.20
CA LEU A 508 -8.67 1.16 17.91
C LEU A 508 -7.69 1.59 19.00
N PHE A 509 -6.91 2.65 18.78
CA PHE A 509 -6.07 3.24 19.82
C PHE A 509 -6.89 3.75 21.00
N ALA A 510 -7.99 4.47 20.70
CA ALA A 510 -8.88 4.98 21.72
C ALA A 510 -9.53 3.83 22.53
N VAL A 511 -9.99 2.77 21.86
CA VAL A 511 -10.54 1.56 22.47
C VAL A 511 -9.51 0.89 23.38
N ALA A 512 -8.27 0.69 22.89
CA ALA A 512 -7.21 0.08 23.69
C ALA A 512 -6.96 0.87 24.98
N ARG A 513 -6.83 2.20 24.85
CA ARG A 513 -6.60 3.08 26.00
C ARG A 513 -7.76 3.09 26.98
N GLY A 514 -9.00 3.04 26.49
CA GLY A 514 -10.20 2.97 27.35
C GLY A 514 -10.31 1.67 28.13
N GLY A 515 -9.90 0.55 27.53
CA GLY A 515 -9.88 -0.78 28.15
C GLY A 515 -8.60 -1.12 28.91
N ASP A 516 -7.72 -0.14 29.15
CA ASP A 516 -6.41 -0.32 29.81
C ASP A 516 -5.52 -1.40 29.16
N LEU A 517 -5.62 -1.49 27.82
CA LEU A 517 -4.83 -2.40 27.00
C LEU A 517 -3.66 -1.67 26.34
N ASP A 518 -2.53 -2.36 26.15
CA ASP A 518 -1.47 -1.85 25.28
C ASP A 518 -2.02 -1.70 23.86
N PRO A 519 -1.92 -0.51 23.23
CA PRO A 519 -2.44 -0.27 21.89
C PRO A 519 -1.92 -1.24 20.82
N LEU A 520 -0.72 -1.79 20.99
CA LEU A 520 -0.14 -2.74 20.05
C LEU A 520 -1.00 -4.00 19.88
N TRP A 521 -1.76 -4.41 20.91
CA TRP A 521 -2.68 -5.55 20.82
C TRP A 521 -3.78 -5.37 19.79
N LEU A 522 -4.20 -4.14 19.49
CA LEU A 522 -5.29 -3.87 18.55
C LEU A 522 -4.75 -3.35 17.20
N LEU A 523 -3.71 -2.50 17.25
CA LEU A 523 -3.24 -1.81 16.06
C LEU A 523 -2.40 -2.70 15.15
N VAL A 524 -1.57 -3.57 15.73
CA VAL A 524 -0.73 -4.51 14.97
C VAL A 524 -1.57 -5.52 14.19
N PRO A 525 -2.51 -6.26 14.82
CA PRO A 525 -3.36 -7.17 14.07
C PRO A 525 -4.24 -6.46 13.04
N ALA A 526 -4.69 -5.23 13.30
CA ALA A 526 -5.45 -4.45 12.33
C ALA A 526 -4.63 -4.13 11.07
N ALA A 527 -3.36 -3.71 11.21
CA ALA A 527 -2.50 -3.43 10.07
C ALA A 527 -2.16 -4.68 9.25
N LEU A 528 -1.91 -5.83 9.93
CA LEU A 528 -1.67 -7.11 9.27
C LEU A 528 -2.93 -7.62 8.56
N ALA A 529 -4.09 -7.58 9.24
CA ALA A 529 -5.38 -8.00 8.74
C ALA A 529 -5.82 -7.19 7.50
N ALA A 530 -5.55 -5.89 7.49
CA ALA A 530 -5.85 -5.03 6.34
C ALA A 530 -5.12 -5.43 5.06
N SER A 531 -4.02 -6.16 5.16
CA SER A 531 -3.29 -6.70 4.00
C SER A 531 -3.83 -8.06 3.51
N CYS A 532 -4.80 -8.66 4.23
CA CYS A 532 -5.40 -9.96 3.96
C CYS A 532 -6.76 -9.84 3.27
N ALA A 533 -6.81 -9.22 2.10
CA ALA A 533 -7.99 -9.10 1.27
C ALA A 533 -7.84 -10.00 0.03
N PHE A 534 -8.44 -11.19 0.06
CA PHE A 534 -8.19 -12.24 -0.93
C PHE A 534 -9.42 -12.64 -1.74
N MET A 535 -10.65 -12.18 -1.36
CA MET A 535 -11.90 -12.65 -1.97
C MET A 535 -12.29 -11.90 -3.24
N LEU A 536 -12.17 -10.57 -3.23
CA LEU A 536 -12.75 -9.74 -4.28
C LEU A 536 -11.68 -9.09 -5.17
N PRO A 537 -11.94 -8.95 -6.49
CA PRO A 537 -11.04 -8.21 -7.38
C PRO A 537 -10.87 -6.75 -6.96
N VAL A 538 -11.93 -6.13 -6.46
CA VAL A 538 -11.93 -4.71 -6.04
C VAL A 538 -11.13 -4.47 -4.76
N ALA A 539 -10.91 -5.50 -3.95
CA ALA A 539 -10.27 -5.38 -2.65
C ALA A 539 -8.82 -4.89 -2.74
N THR A 540 -8.07 -5.39 -3.71
CA THR A 540 -6.67 -4.99 -3.92
C THR A 540 -6.32 -4.89 -5.41
N PRO A 541 -5.39 -3.98 -5.79
CA PRO A 541 -4.91 -3.93 -7.17
C PRO A 541 -4.31 -5.27 -7.69
N PRO A 542 -3.54 -6.05 -6.90
CA PRO A 542 -3.12 -7.39 -7.29
C PRO A 542 -4.26 -8.30 -7.73
N ASN A 543 -5.35 -8.34 -6.95
CA ASN A 543 -6.52 -9.14 -7.27
C ASN A 543 -7.17 -8.69 -8.59
N ALA A 544 -7.36 -7.37 -8.77
CA ALA A 544 -7.92 -6.80 -9.99
C ALA A 544 -7.08 -7.15 -11.24
N ILE A 545 -5.76 -7.05 -11.13
CA ILE A 545 -4.81 -7.32 -12.22
C ILE A 545 -4.90 -8.78 -12.68
N VAL A 546 -4.85 -9.73 -11.74
CA VAL A 546 -4.92 -11.16 -12.12
C VAL A 546 -6.33 -11.56 -12.57
N PHE A 547 -7.37 -10.97 -12.00
CA PHE A 547 -8.75 -11.18 -12.45
C PHE A 547 -8.95 -10.69 -13.90
N GLY A 548 -8.38 -9.53 -14.25
CA GLY A 548 -8.39 -8.95 -15.59
C GLY A 548 -7.68 -9.81 -16.65
N SER A 549 -6.86 -10.78 -16.25
CA SER A 549 -6.26 -11.74 -17.19
C SER A 549 -7.29 -12.66 -17.89
N GLY A 550 -8.53 -12.71 -17.40
CA GLY A 550 -9.60 -13.56 -17.95
C GLY A 550 -9.51 -15.05 -17.56
N HIS A 551 -8.46 -15.47 -16.86
CA HIS A 551 -8.26 -16.87 -16.47
C HIS A 551 -9.01 -17.25 -15.19
N ILE A 552 -9.48 -16.27 -14.41
CA ILE A 552 -10.10 -16.46 -13.10
C ILE A 552 -11.59 -16.12 -13.17
N ARG A 553 -12.45 -17.05 -12.75
CA ARG A 553 -13.88 -16.78 -12.55
C ARG A 553 -14.11 -16.19 -11.16
N MET A 554 -15.04 -15.24 -11.03
CA MET A 554 -15.38 -14.60 -9.74
C MET A 554 -15.63 -15.63 -8.62
N GLY A 555 -16.43 -16.68 -8.88
CA GLY A 555 -16.72 -17.70 -7.86
C GLY A 555 -15.48 -18.49 -7.40
N ALA A 556 -14.49 -18.69 -8.27
CA ALA A 556 -13.24 -19.34 -7.90
C ALA A 556 -12.41 -18.43 -6.97
N MET A 557 -12.33 -17.14 -7.28
CA MET A 557 -11.61 -16.15 -6.47
C MET A 557 -12.25 -16.00 -5.09
N VAL A 558 -13.57 -15.78 -5.04
CA VAL A 558 -14.32 -15.63 -3.77
C VAL A 558 -14.16 -16.87 -2.88
N ARG A 559 -14.35 -18.07 -3.45
CA ARG A 559 -14.21 -19.31 -2.67
C ARG A 559 -12.80 -19.52 -2.15
N THR A 560 -11.79 -19.25 -2.96
CA THR A 560 -10.38 -19.41 -2.57
C THR A 560 -9.98 -18.38 -1.54
N GLY A 561 -10.36 -17.12 -1.78
CA GLY A 561 -10.07 -16.01 -0.88
C GLY A 561 -10.75 -16.17 0.47
N LEU A 562 -12.00 -16.68 0.51
CA LEU A 562 -12.69 -16.94 1.78
C LEU A 562 -11.90 -17.90 2.68
N TRP A 563 -11.38 -19.00 2.12
CA TRP A 563 -10.55 -19.93 2.90
C TRP A 563 -9.30 -19.27 3.44
N LEU A 564 -8.65 -18.41 2.64
CA LEU A 564 -7.46 -17.68 3.09
C LEU A 564 -7.80 -16.62 4.13
N ASN A 565 -8.93 -15.93 3.99
CA ASN A 565 -9.40 -14.97 4.99
C ASN A 565 -9.68 -15.65 6.34
N VAL A 566 -10.29 -16.84 6.32
CA VAL A 566 -10.51 -17.65 7.53
C VAL A 566 -9.17 -18.07 8.14
N VAL A 567 -8.22 -18.54 7.34
CA VAL A 567 -6.88 -18.89 7.82
C VAL A 567 -6.19 -17.67 8.44
N ALA A 568 -6.23 -16.52 7.78
CA ALA A 568 -5.64 -15.29 8.29
C ALA A 568 -6.32 -14.82 9.58
N ALA A 569 -7.66 -14.91 9.67
CA ALA A 569 -8.44 -14.55 10.85
C ALA A 569 -8.10 -15.41 12.08
N VAL A 570 -7.61 -16.62 11.89
CA VAL A 570 -7.12 -17.49 12.97
C VAL A 570 -5.62 -17.28 13.22
N LEU A 571 -4.82 -17.23 12.16
CA LEU A 571 -3.37 -17.19 12.26
C LEU A 571 -2.84 -15.87 12.82
N ILE A 572 -3.42 -14.72 12.41
CA ILE A 572 -2.97 -13.40 12.87
C ILE A 572 -3.14 -13.24 14.38
N PRO A 573 -4.33 -13.49 14.97
CA PRO A 573 -4.49 -13.40 16.43
C PRO A 573 -3.58 -14.34 17.21
N LEU A 574 -3.46 -15.59 16.77
CA LEU A 574 -2.55 -16.55 17.40
C LEU A 574 -1.10 -16.07 17.35
N PHE A 575 -0.64 -15.63 16.19
CA PHE A 575 0.71 -15.15 16.02
C PHE A 575 0.99 -13.89 16.83
N VAL A 576 0.09 -12.90 16.79
CA VAL A 576 0.23 -11.66 17.57
C VAL A 576 0.24 -11.98 19.05
N TYR A 577 -0.68 -12.82 19.54
CA TYR A 577 -0.79 -13.16 20.96
C TYR A 577 0.46 -13.84 21.51
N PHE A 578 1.05 -14.80 20.76
CA PHE A 578 2.21 -15.56 21.24
C PHE A 578 3.57 -14.93 20.91
N CYS A 579 3.66 -14.14 19.82
CA CYS A 579 4.96 -13.70 19.30
C CYS A 579 5.21 -12.19 19.44
N ALA A 580 4.15 -11.35 19.46
CA ALA A 580 4.34 -9.91 19.36
C ALA A 580 5.17 -9.33 20.52
N GLN A 581 4.97 -9.79 21.74
CA GLN A 581 5.69 -9.32 22.93
C GLN A 581 7.21 -9.54 22.86
N HIS A 582 7.68 -10.52 22.06
CA HIS A 582 9.11 -10.82 21.93
C HIS A 582 9.83 -9.89 20.94
N PHE A 583 9.08 -9.30 20.00
CA PHE A 583 9.65 -8.53 18.89
C PHE A 583 9.29 -7.06 18.91
N LEU A 584 8.16 -6.70 19.53
CA LEU A 584 7.64 -5.35 19.51
C LEU A 584 7.73 -4.71 20.90
N PRO A 585 7.86 -3.37 20.97
CA PRO A 585 8.04 -2.65 22.22
C PRO A 585 6.72 -2.49 23.00
N PHE A 586 6.17 -3.60 23.49
CA PHE A 586 5.03 -3.52 24.39
C PHE A 586 5.40 -2.74 25.64
N GLN A 587 4.56 -1.79 26.01
CA GLN A 587 4.67 -1.14 27.30
C GLN A 587 4.31 -2.20 28.34
N GLN A 588 5.29 -2.62 29.15
CA GLN A 588 4.96 -3.37 30.34
C GLN A 588 4.00 -2.48 31.13
N SER A 589 2.77 -2.94 31.34
CA SER A 589 1.87 -2.30 32.29
C SER A 589 2.63 -2.34 33.61
N ASN A 590 3.15 -1.19 34.03
CA ASN A 590 3.51 -0.97 35.41
C ASN A 590 2.17 -0.98 36.17
N SER A 591 1.66 -2.18 36.42
CA SER A 591 0.75 -2.39 37.54
C SER A 591 1.57 -2.09 38.78
N PRO A 592 1.16 -1.09 39.60
CA PRO A 592 1.77 -0.82 40.89
C PRO A 592 1.63 -2.00 41.83
#